data_76abfc11acf9c8968098b2cb25e76570
#
_entry.id   76abfc11acf9c8968098b2cb25e76570
#
_cell.length_a   1.000
_cell.length_b   1.000
_cell.length_c   1.000
_cell.angle_alpha   90.00
_cell.angle_beta   90.00
_cell.angle_gamma   90.00
#
_symmetry.space_group_name_H-M   'P 1'
#
loop_
_entity.id
_entity.type
_entity.pdbx_description
1 polymer ?
#
loop_
_entity_poly.entity_id
_entity_poly.type
_entity_poly.pdbx_seq_one_letter_code
_entity_poly.pdbx_strand_id
1 'polypeptide(L)'
;MLRKPLGLAIALALLAGCAAQQSPQTPPAHTLIAPEAASGWQEKQGWQGHDFMVAAANPLAVEAGYQMIQAGGSAVDAAIAVQLVLTLVEPQSSGIGGGSLMLVWDGKQVAAVDGRETAPTAATDQLFMKDGKPMAFYDGVVGGRSVGAPGTVRALALAHQRYGKLPWASLFEPAITLAEQGFVISPRLAALLTKDPYLAKDPDARAYFYQADGSPRAAGSRLTNPALAKVLRTLASEGPDAFYRGPLAEAMVAKVHAHPTNPGVLSAVDLASYRAKLRDGLCFDYRQSRVCGFPSPSSGTIALGQIFGMLESRDMAALKPVQGEQGQPAASAEAIHLYSEAARLAFADRNQYVADSDYVAVPVSGLLDKHYLARRGALIGERSMGLANAGTPPLAPARGQDATPELPSTSHISIVDKAGMAVSMTSSIEDGFGSRLMVNGYLLNNQLTDFSFTSLDAAGLPVANRVEPGKRPRSSMSPLLVFDKSSGELEMSLGSPGGSAIINYVGKTLLGTQDWGLNLQQAINLPNFGSRNGPTELEAGRTPTAVVEALKAKGHEVVLSEQTSGLQGVQRNAGGWLGAADPRREGIAKGK
;
A
#
# COMPACT_ATOMS: atom_id res chain seq x y z
N MET A 1 62.29 36.90 70.04
CA MET A 1 61.25 35.88 70.22
C MET A 1 60.39 35.87 68.93
N LEU A 2 60.58 34.86 68.17
CA LEU A 2 59.98 34.72 66.85
C LEU A 2 58.51 34.27 66.89
N ARG A 3 57.65 34.89 66.13
CA ARG A 3 56.38 34.32 65.72
C ARG A 3 56.25 34.35 64.18
N LYS A 4 56.20 33.19 63.58
CA LYS A 4 55.90 32.99 62.14
C LYS A 4 54.40 33.12 61.88
N PRO A 5 53.97 33.75 60.79
CA PRO A 5 52.58 33.62 60.34
C PRO A 5 52.39 32.43 59.42
N LEU A 6 51.30 31.74 59.63
CA LEU A 6 50.79 30.58 58.84
C LEU A 6 50.14 31.08 57.54
N GLY A 7 50.68 30.69 56.42
CA GLY A 7 50.07 30.97 55.10
C GLY A 7 48.95 29.97 54.78
N LEU A 8 47.79 30.53 54.51
CA LEU A 8 46.58 29.77 54.05
C LEU A 8 46.63 29.65 52.54
N ALA A 9 46.91 28.45 52.05
CA ALA A 9 46.82 28.12 50.60
C ALA A 9 45.36 27.72 50.24
N ILE A 10 44.69 28.58 49.46
CA ILE A 10 43.38 28.29 48.91
C ILE A 10 43.60 27.46 47.62
N ALA A 11 43.24 26.19 47.64
CA ALA A 11 43.19 25.32 46.46
C ALA A 11 41.86 25.53 45.72
N LEU A 12 41.90 26.18 44.54
CA LEU A 12 40.77 26.20 43.60
C LEU A 12 40.67 24.84 42.94
N ALA A 13 39.65 24.07 43.32
CA ALA A 13 39.28 22.85 42.59
C ALA A 13 38.41 23.25 41.36
N LEU A 14 38.99 23.17 40.17
CA LEU A 14 38.28 23.25 38.90
C LEU A 14 37.47 21.96 38.71
N LEU A 15 36.16 22.00 38.96
CA LEU A 15 35.20 20.99 38.56
C LEU A 15 34.99 21.10 37.05
N ALA A 16 35.74 20.32 36.27
CA ALA A 16 35.43 20.04 34.89
C ALA A 16 34.22 19.11 34.84
N GLY A 17 33.02 19.66 34.68
CA GLY A 17 31.81 18.94 34.41
C GLY A 17 31.89 18.36 33.00
N CYS A 18 32.15 17.04 32.85
CA CYS A 18 31.88 16.30 31.62
C CYS A 18 30.37 16.30 31.39
N ALA A 19 29.88 17.22 30.58
CA ALA A 19 28.58 17.07 29.93
C ALA A 19 28.69 15.87 29.01
N ALA A 20 28.23 14.70 29.45
CA ALA A 20 27.98 13.58 28.58
C ALA A 20 26.93 14.02 27.56
N GLN A 21 27.36 14.30 26.31
CA GLN A 21 26.49 14.39 25.18
C GLN A 21 25.79 13.03 25.06
N GLN A 22 24.55 12.97 25.51
CA GLN A 22 23.68 11.85 25.14
C GLN A 22 23.53 11.88 23.61
N SER A 23 24.22 10.96 22.94
CA SER A 23 23.94 10.64 21.55
C SER A 23 22.44 10.41 21.44
N PRO A 24 21.77 10.93 20.39
CA PRO A 24 20.37 10.62 20.17
C PRO A 24 20.25 9.10 20.09
N GLN A 25 19.52 8.52 21.05
CA GLN A 25 19.20 7.10 21.03
C GLN A 25 18.39 6.87 19.75
N THR A 26 19.01 6.20 18.79
CA THR A 26 18.31 5.62 17.65
C THR A 26 17.17 4.78 18.24
N PRO A 27 15.91 5.02 17.83
CA PRO A 27 14.82 4.13 18.25
C PRO A 27 15.22 2.69 17.94
N PRO A 28 14.92 1.71 18.82
CA PRO A 28 15.22 0.32 18.54
C PRO A 28 14.65 0.00 17.15
N ALA A 29 15.48 -0.57 16.28
CA ALA A 29 15.04 -1.06 15.00
C ALA A 29 13.87 -2.02 15.28
N HIS A 30 12.64 -1.52 15.13
CA HIS A 30 11.48 -2.37 15.10
C HIS A 30 11.75 -3.33 13.96
N THR A 31 11.94 -4.60 14.31
CA THR A 31 11.91 -5.68 13.34
C THR A 31 10.51 -5.59 12.76
N LEU A 32 10.36 -4.84 11.67
CA LEU A 32 9.12 -4.77 10.91
C LEU A 32 8.89 -6.20 10.44
N ILE A 33 8.04 -6.91 11.16
CA ILE A 33 7.55 -8.20 10.72
C ILE A 33 6.94 -7.88 9.36
N ALA A 34 7.53 -8.42 8.29
CA ALA A 34 6.91 -8.33 6.98
C ALA A 34 5.55 -9.01 7.12
N PRO A 35 4.44 -8.27 7.14
CA PRO A 35 3.14 -8.81 7.56
C PRO A 35 2.58 -9.79 6.55
N GLU A 36 3.15 -9.83 5.38
CA GLU A 36 2.70 -10.71 4.32
C GLU A 36 3.81 -11.69 3.96
N ALA A 37 3.70 -12.92 4.49
CA ALA A 37 4.60 -13.98 4.08
C ALA A 37 4.54 -14.21 2.56
N ALA A 38 5.69 -14.40 1.94
CA ALA A 38 5.76 -14.95 0.60
C ALA A 38 5.18 -16.37 0.60
N SER A 39 4.60 -16.76 -0.55
CA SER A 39 4.19 -18.16 -0.79
C SER A 39 5.38 -19.06 -1.16
N GLY A 40 6.59 -18.49 -1.15
CA GLY A 40 7.78 -19.03 -1.79
C GLY A 40 7.92 -18.55 -3.23
N TRP A 41 9.12 -18.64 -3.79
CA TRP A 41 9.36 -18.24 -5.16
C TRP A 41 8.80 -19.29 -6.13
N GLN A 42 7.89 -18.84 -7.02
CA GLN A 42 7.41 -19.63 -8.15
C GLN A 42 7.61 -18.84 -9.44
N GLU A 43 8.56 -19.27 -10.26
CA GLU A 43 8.86 -18.58 -11.50
C GLU A 43 7.62 -18.47 -12.40
N LYS A 44 7.43 -17.27 -12.98
CA LYS A 44 6.33 -16.95 -13.87
C LYS A 44 6.87 -16.33 -15.15
N GLN A 45 6.39 -16.80 -16.30
CA GLN A 45 6.77 -16.31 -17.61
C GLN A 45 5.79 -15.25 -18.15
N GLY A 46 4.69 -15.01 -17.41
CA GLY A 46 3.57 -14.21 -17.86
C GLY A 46 2.56 -15.01 -18.69
N TRP A 47 1.44 -14.38 -18.99
CA TRP A 47 0.31 -14.99 -19.72
C TRP A 47 -0.04 -14.13 -20.93
N GLN A 48 -0.20 -14.77 -22.08
CA GLN A 48 -0.61 -14.08 -23.30
C GLN A 48 -2.12 -14.08 -23.45
N GLY A 49 -2.70 -12.97 -23.89
CA GLY A 49 -4.09 -12.83 -24.26
C GLY A 49 -4.20 -11.86 -25.43
N HIS A 50 -5.10 -12.14 -26.38
CA HIS A 50 -5.29 -11.31 -27.55
C HIS A 50 -6.30 -10.18 -27.29
N ASP A 51 -7.49 -10.53 -26.76
CA ASP A 51 -8.63 -9.61 -26.67
C ASP A 51 -8.72 -8.87 -25.34
N PHE A 52 -8.36 -9.54 -24.25
CA PHE A 52 -8.46 -9.00 -22.88
C PHE A 52 -7.55 -9.75 -21.93
N MET A 53 -7.33 -9.16 -20.74
CA MET A 53 -6.50 -9.76 -19.70
C MET A 53 -7.01 -9.36 -18.31
N VAL A 54 -7.02 -10.34 -17.40
CA VAL A 54 -7.30 -10.17 -15.96
C VAL A 54 -6.11 -10.64 -15.16
N ALA A 55 -5.52 -9.80 -14.31
CA ALA A 55 -4.44 -10.14 -13.38
C ALA A 55 -4.83 -9.74 -11.95
N ALA A 56 -4.70 -10.67 -11.01
CA ALA A 56 -5.03 -10.43 -9.59
C ALA A 56 -4.26 -11.38 -8.66
N ALA A 57 -4.36 -11.11 -7.35
CA ALA A 57 -3.57 -11.75 -6.31
C ALA A 57 -3.88 -13.24 -6.08
N ASN A 58 -5.00 -13.74 -6.59
CA ASN A 58 -5.44 -15.13 -6.36
C ASN A 58 -6.10 -15.74 -7.61
N PRO A 59 -5.82 -17.01 -7.95
CA PRO A 59 -6.38 -17.68 -9.13
C PRO A 59 -7.93 -17.72 -9.18
N LEU A 60 -8.60 -17.93 -8.03
CA LEU A 60 -10.06 -17.95 -7.97
C LEU A 60 -10.66 -16.56 -8.25
N ALA A 61 -10.00 -15.51 -7.81
CA ALA A 61 -10.41 -14.16 -8.11
C ALA A 61 -10.21 -13.80 -9.58
N VAL A 62 -9.10 -14.23 -10.19
CA VAL A 62 -8.85 -14.08 -11.64
C VAL A 62 -9.91 -14.79 -12.44
N GLU A 63 -10.30 -16.01 -12.05
CA GLU A 63 -11.37 -16.76 -12.70
C GLU A 63 -12.70 -16.03 -12.67
N ALA A 64 -13.06 -15.42 -11.53
CA ALA A 64 -14.29 -14.62 -11.41
C ALA A 64 -14.30 -13.43 -12.39
N GLY A 65 -13.19 -12.69 -12.46
CA GLY A 65 -13.04 -11.57 -13.41
C GLY A 65 -13.10 -12.02 -14.86
N TYR A 66 -12.43 -13.14 -15.18
CA TYR A 66 -12.46 -13.74 -16.51
C TYR A 66 -13.88 -14.10 -16.93
N GLN A 67 -14.67 -14.71 -16.05
CA GLN A 67 -16.08 -15.06 -16.31
C GLN A 67 -16.93 -13.81 -16.60
N MET A 68 -16.73 -12.71 -15.88
CA MET A 68 -17.45 -11.46 -16.13
C MET A 68 -17.14 -10.90 -17.52
N ILE A 69 -15.87 -10.88 -17.94
CA ILE A 69 -15.50 -10.44 -19.29
C ILE A 69 -16.09 -11.38 -20.37
N GLN A 70 -16.08 -12.70 -20.14
CA GLN A 70 -16.69 -13.65 -21.06
C GLN A 70 -18.21 -13.47 -21.19
N ALA A 71 -18.88 -13.08 -20.12
CA ALA A 71 -20.31 -12.76 -20.10
C ALA A 71 -20.64 -11.40 -20.76
N GLY A 72 -19.65 -10.69 -21.31
CA GLY A 72 -19.84 -9.38 -21.96
C GLY A 72 -19.70 -8.18 -21.03
N GLY A 73 -19.21 -8.40 -19.81
CA GLY A 73 -18.96 -7.34 -18.83
C GLY A 73 -17.78 -6.43 -19.19
N SER A 74 -17.74 -5.29 -18.55
CA SER A 74 -16.63 -4.33 -18.61
C SER A 74 -15.46 -4.74 -17.69
N ALA A 75 -14.31 -4.05 -17.83
CA ALA A 75 -13.20 -4.19 -16.88
C ALA A 75 -13.61 -3.86 -15.45
N VAL A 76 -14.57 -2.95 -15.26
CA VAL A 76 -15.12 -2.60 -13.95
C VAL A 76 -15.98 -3.73 -13.38
N ASP A 77 -16.85 -4.36 -14.19
CA ASP A 77 -17.63 -5.52 -13.74
C ASP A 77 -16.71 -6.66 -13.28
N ALA A 78 -15.65 -6.91 -14.05
CA ALA A 78 -14.65 -7.91 -13.70
C ALA A 78 -13.91 -7.55 -12.40
N ALA A 79 -13.49 -6.28 -12.21
CA ALA A 79 -12.81 -5.84 -11.01
C ALA A 79 -13.70 -5.97 -9.75
N ILE A 80 -15.00 -5.75 -9.87
CA ILE A 80 -15.97 -5.95 -8.78
C ILE A 80 -16.00 -7.43 -8.38
N ALA A 81 -16.21 -8.34 -9.34
CA ALA A 81 -16.24 -9.78 -9.05
C ALA A 81 -14.93 -10.29 -8.46
N VAL A 82 -13.77 -9.82 -8.99
CA VAL A 82 -12.43 -10.10 -8.43
C VAL A 82 -12.35 -9.67 -6.98
N GLN A 83 -12.74 -8.42 -6.66
CA GLN A 83 -12.64 -7.88 -5.30
C GLN A 83 -13.55 -8.63 -4.32
N LEU A 84 -14.74 -9.00 -4.73
CA LEU A 84 -15.67 -9.78 -3.89
C LEU A 84 -15.09 -11.16 -3.56
N VAL A 85 -14.46 -11.82 -4.53
CA VAL A 85 -13.77 -13.11 -4.29
C VAL A 85 -12.52 -12.93 -3.43
N LEU A 86 -11.73 -11.85 -3.62
CA LEU A 86 -10.57 -11.56 -2.75
C LEU A 86 -10.96 -11.40 -1.29
N THR A 87 -12.16 -10.90 -0.98
CA THR A 87 -12.68 -10.83 0.40
C THR A 87 -12.73 -12.21 1.08
N LEU A 88 -12.87 -13.30 0.30
CA LEU A 88 -12.86 -14.68 0.78
C LEU A 88 -11.47 -15.29 0.82
N VAL A 89 -10.73 -15.17 -0.30
CA VAL A 89 -9.50 -15.95 -0.54
C VAL A 89 -8.22 -15.21 -0.14
N GLU A 90 -8.28 -13.90 0.01
CA GLU A 90 -7.22 -13.00 0.49
C GLU A 90 -7.71 -12.16 1.69
N PRO A 91 -8.42 -12.75 2.70
CA PRO A 91 -9.07 -11.99 3.77
C PRO A 91 -8.08 -11.22 4.65
N GLN A 92 -6.80 -11.65 4.67
CA GLN A 92 -5.73 -10.98 5.38
C GLN A 92 -5.28 -9.69 4.70
N SER A 93 -5.61 -9.48 3.43
CA SER A 93 -5.05 -8.39 2.62
C SER A 93 -6.08 -7.33 2.26
N SER A 94 -7.29 -7.72 1.87
CA SER A 94 -8.33 -6.81 1.38
C SER A 94 -9.73 -7.37 1.57
N GLY A 95 -10.75 -6.52 1.43
CA GLY A 95 -12.13 -6.96 1.52
C GLY A 95 -13.14 -5.83 1.59
N ILE A 96 -14.42 -6.20 1.68
CA ILE A 96 -15.54 -5.24 1.78
C ILE A 96 -15.51 -4.40 3.06
N GLY A 97 -14.82 -4.87 4.11
CA GLY A 97 -14.63 -4.14 5.36
C GLY A 97 -13.49 -3.12 5.33
N GLY A 98 -12.90 -2.86 4.18
CA GLY A 98 -11.79 -1.94 3.96
C GLY A 98 -12.05 -0.86 2.94
N GLY A 99 -10.97 -0.37 2.31
CA GLY A 99 -11.01 0.67 1.29
C GLY A 99 -10.29 0.28 0.00
N SER A 100 -10.47 1.10 -1.02
CA SER A 100 -9.88 0.87 -2.33
C SER A 100 -9.62 2.19 -3.07
N LEU A 101 -8.60 2.17 -3.91
CA LEU A 101 -8.27 3.21 -4.87
C LEU A 101 -8.27 2.58 -6.28
N MET A 102 -9.21 3.00 -7.12
CA MET A 102 -9.40 2.44 -8.46
C MET A 102 -9.19 3.52 -9.52
N LEU A 103 -8.34 3.24 -10.49
CA LEU A 103 -8.26 4.00 -11.75
C LEU A 103 -9.05 3.27 -12.83
N VAL A 104 -9.79 4.03 -13.61
CA VAL A 104 -10.52 3.55 -14.79
C VAL A 104 -10.11 4.38 -16.00
N TRP A 105 -9.62 3.73 -17.05
CA TRP A 105 -9.46 4.28 -18.38
C TRP A 105 -10.65 3.86 -19.22
N ASP A 106 -11.43 4.81 -19.70
CA ASP A 106 -12.65 4.57 -20.48
C ASP A 106 -12.44 4.72 -22.00
N GLY A 107 -11.17 4.81 -22.43
CA GLY A 107 -10.79 5.09 -23.81
C GLY A 107 -10.60 6.59 -24.11
N LYS A 108 -10.85 7.48 -23.15
CA LYS A 108 -10.76 8.95 -23.31
C LYS A 108 -10.05 9.64 -22.16
N GLN A 109 -10.36 9.24 -20.92
CA GLN A 109 -9.84 9.87 -19.71
C GLN A 109 -9.60 8.86 -18.60
N VAL A 110 -8.70 9.21 -17.71
CA VAL A 110 -8.42 8.45 -16.48
C VAL A 110 -9.26 9.03 -15.35
N ALA A 111 -10.22 8.26 -14.87
CA ALA A 111 -10.99 8.58 -13.67
C ALA A 111 -10.41 7.84 -12.46
N ALA A 112 -10.38 8.49 -11.31
CA ALA A 112 -9.95 7.92 -10.04
C ALA A 112 -11.14 7.79 -9.08
N VAL A 113 -11.51 6.57 -8.72
CA VAL A 113 -12.60 6.26 -7.79
C VAL A 113 -12.01 6.06 -6.40
N ASP A 114 -12.27 7.02 -5.51
CA ASP A 114 -11.75 7.07 -4.14
C ASP A 114 -12.72 6.40 -3.16
N GLY A 115 -12.36 5.19 -2.77
CA GLY A 115 -13.00 4.42 -1.72
C GLY A 115 -12.16 4.31 -0.45
N ARG A 116 -11.26 5.28 -0.19
CA ARG A 116 -10.48 5.32 1.04
C ARG A 116 -11.40 5.49 2.25
N GLU A 117 -11.07 4.83 3.35
CA GLU A 117 -11.80 4.94 4.61
C GLU A 117 -11.77 6.36 5.15
N THR A 118 -12.79 6.73 5.93
CA THR A 118 -12.82 8.01 6.63
C THR A 118 -12.76 7.81 8.13
N ALA A 119 -12.10 8.73 8.82
CA ALA A 119 -12.15 8.79 10.28
C ALA A 119 -13.59 9.07 10.74
N PRO A 120 -14.06 8.41 11.80
CA PRO A 120 -15.35 8.73 12.43
C PRO A 120 -15.44 10.20 12.85
N THR A 121 -16.63 10.76 12.89
CA THR A 121 -16.88 12.15 13.32
C THR A 121 -16.49 12.41 14.77
N ALA A 122 -16.45 11.38 15.60
CA ALA A 122 -15.99 11.44 16.98
C ALA A 122 -14.47 11.26 17.14
N ALA A 123 -13.72 10.98 16.05
CA ALA A 123 -12.27 10.86 16.12
C ALA A 123 -11.61 12.22 16.32
N THR A 124 -10.61 12.27 17.20
CA THR A 124 -9.82 13.46 17.48
C THR A 124 -8.34 13.18 17.26
N ASP A 125 -7.51 14.19 17.33
CA ASP A 125 -6.05 14.07 17.29
C ASP A 125 -5.45 13.28 18.48
N GLN A 126 -6.28 12.93 19.48
CA GLN A 126 -5.94 12.06 20.60
C GLN A 126 -6.24 10.58 20.35
N LEU A 127 -6.73 10.23 19.15
CA LEU A 127 -7.20 8.86 18.84
C LEU A 127 -6.14 7.80 19.16
N PHE A 128 -4.88 8.07 18.87
CA PHE A 128 -3.75 7.16 19.09
C PHE A 128 -2.80 7.62 20.19
N MET A 129 -3.32 8.46 21.12
CA MET A 129 -2.58 8.90 22.30
C MET A 129 -3.08 8.17 23.56
N LYS A 130 -2.16 7.82 24.45
CA LYS A 130 -2.44 7.27 25.78
C LYS A 130 -1.49 7.91 26.79
N ASP A 131 -2.04 8.46 27.87
CA ASP A 131 -1.26 9.14 28.93
C ASP A 131 -0.30 10.21 28.38
N GLY A 132 -0.76 10.98 27.39
CA GLY A 132 0.00 12.05 26.73
C GLY A 132 1.14 11.57 25.81
N LYS A 133 1.20 10.29 25.47
CA LYS A 133 2.22 9.69 24.58
C LYS A 133 1.56 8.92 23.44
N PRO A 134 2.21 8.81 22.28
CA PRO A 134 1.75 7.92 21.23
C PRO A 134 1.68 6.47 21.73
N MET A 135 0.61 5.77 21.36
CA MET A 135 0.43 4.34 21.66
C MET A 135 1.51 3.51 20.96
N ALA A 136 1.85 2.34 21.52
CA ALA A 136 2.56 1.34 20.74
C ALA A 136 1.71 0.95 19.51
N PHE A 137 2.36 0.71 18.37
CA PHE A 137 1.67 0.59 17.08
C PHE A 137 0.56 -0.47 17.11
N TYR A 138 0.86 -1.69 17.56
CA TYR A 138 -0.13 -2.77 17.63
C TYR A 138 -1.20 -2.58 18.70
N ASP A 139 -0.96 -1.75 19.72
CA ASP A 139 -2.01 -1.33 20.66
C ASP A 139 -3.03 -0.41 19.96
N GLY A 140 -2.57 0.34 18.95
CA GLY A 140 -3.44 1.12 18.07
C GLY A 140 -4.18 0.26 17.04
N VAL A 141 -3.51 -0.75 16.44
CA VAL A 141 -4.03 -1.59 15.35
C VAL A 141 -5.16 -2.51 15.81
N VAL A 142 -4.94 -3.30 16.87
CA VAL A 142 -5.84 -4.39 17.26
C VAL A 142 -7.06 -3.86 18.01
N GLY A 143 -8.24 -4.00 17.42
CA GLY A 143 -9.50 -3.58 18.04
C GLY A 143 -10.24 -2.49 17.29
N GLY A 144 -11.32 -1.96 17.89
CA GLY A 144 -12.23 -1.03 17.25
C GLY A 144 -11.69 0.36 16.97
N ARG A 145 -10.68 0.81 17.74
CA ARG A 145 -10.09 2.16 17.66
C ARG A 145 -9.57 2.50 16.26
N SER A 146 -8.98 1.53 15.58
CA SER A 146 -8.34 1.68 14.28
C SER A 146 -9.31 1.60 13.10
N VAL A 147 -10.58 1.24 13.33
CA VAL A 147 -11.54 1.01 12.25
C VAL A 147 -12.08 2.32 11.72
N GLY A 148 -11.78 2.59 10.44
CA GLY A 148 -12.41 3.66 9.67
C GLY A 148 -13.69 3.19 8.98
N ALA A 149 -14.54 4.14 8.59
CA ALA A 149 -15.74 3.84 7.80
C ALA A 149 -15.34 3.21 6.47
N PRO A 150 -15.71 1.94 6.19
CA PRO A 150 -15.26 1.23 4.99
C PRO A 150 -15.75 1.87 3.70
N GLY A 151 -14.88 1.90 2.68
CA GLY A 151 -15.17 2.58 1.43
C GLY A 151 -15.33 1.68 0.22
N THR A 152 -14.82 0.43 0.26
CA THR A 152 -14.77 -0.45 -0.90
C THR A 152 -16.14 -0.64 -1.56
N VAL A 153 -17.19 -0.98 -0.82
CA VAL A 153 -18.52 -1.22 -1.39
C VAL A 153 -19.09 0.00 -2.10
N ARG A 154 -18.90 1.20 -1.54
CA ARG A 154 -19.32 2.46 -2.20
C ARG A 154 -18.50 2.77 -3.45
N ALA A 155 -17.20 2.50 -3.42
CA ALA A 155 -16.35 2.70 -4.59
C ALA A 155 -16.73 1.77 -5.74
N LEU A 156 -16.95 0.48 -5.44
CA LEU A 156 -17.41 -0.49 -6.43
C LEU A 156 -18.76 -0.10 -7.03
N ALA A 157 -19.72 0.35 -6.21
CA ALA A 157 -21.03 0.80 -6.67
C ALA A 157 -20.93 2.07 -7.53
N LEU A 158 -20.10 3.05 -7.14
CA LEU A 158 -19.88 4.27 -7.93
C LEU A 158 -19.24 3.95 -9.29
N ALA A 159 -18.25 3.05 -9.31
CA ALA A 159 -17.62 2.59 -10.54
C ALA A 159 -18.61 1.83 -11.44
N HIS A 160 -19.41 0.92 -10.86
CA HIS A 160 -20.44 0.17 -11.59
C HIS A 160 -21.49 1.09 -12.21
N GLN A 161 -21.98 2.07 -11.47
CA GLN A 161 -22.97 3.04 -11.97
C GLN A 161 -22.49 3.77 -13.23
N ARG A 162 -21.17 4.02 -13.35
CA ARG A 162 -20.60 4.80 -14.47
C ARG A 162 -20.12 3.91 -15.63
N TYR A 163 -19.59 2.73 -15.33
CA TYR A 163 -18.82 1.92 -16.28
C TYR A 163 -19.27 0.46 -16.35
N GLY A 164 -20.19 0.03 -15.48
CA GLY A 164 -20.74 -1.32 -15.48
C GLY A 164 -21.60 -1.60 -16.72
N LYS A 165 -21.58 -2.84 -17.17
CA LYS A 165 -22.39 -3.35 -18.29
C LYS A 165 -23.31 -4.48 -17.87
N LEU A 166 -22.87 -5.31 -16.91
CA LEU A 166 -23.67 -6.41 -16.37
C LEU A 166 -24.56 -5.93 -15.21
N PRO A 167 -25.68 -6.63 -14.95
CA PRO A 167 -26.49 -6.36 -13.77
C PRO A 167 -25.66 -6.48 -12.48
N TRP A 168 -25.80 -5.54 -11.56
CA TRP A 168 -25.08 -5.51 -10.27
C TRP A 168 -25.09 -6.84 -9.53
N ALA A 169 -26.27 -7.47 -9.42
CA ALA A 169 -26.45 -8.74 -8.71
C ALA A 169 -25.60 -9.88 -9.28
N SER A 170 -25.43 -9.93 -10.62
CA SER A 170 -24.68 -11.02 -11.26
C SER A 170 -23.19 -10.99 -10.92
N LEU A 171 -22.63 -9.84 -10.52
CA LEU A 171 -21.22 -9.69 -10.16
C LEU A 171 -20.87 -10.38 -8.83
N PHE A 172 -21.87 -10.69 -8.02
CA PHE A 172 -21.71 -11.32 -6.70
C PHE A 172 -21.72 -12.85 -6.77
N GLU A 173 -22.28 -13.44 -7.83
CA GLU A 173 -22.48 -14.89 -7.93
C GLU A 173 -21.22 -15.73 -7.75
N PRO A 174 -20.03 -15.37 -8.33
CA PRO A 174 -18.82 -16.15 -8.10
C PRO A 174 -18.40 -16.18 -6.63
N ALA A 175 -18.48 -15.04 -5.92
CA ALA A 175 -18.13 -14.96 -4.51
C ALA A 175 -19.16 -15.66 -3.60
N ILE A 176 -20.45 -15.55 -3.92
CA ILE A 176 -21.52 -16.25 -3.20
C ILE A 176 -21.32 -17.76 -3.32
N THR A 177 -21.10 -18.25 -4.52
CA THR A 177 -20.86 -19.68 -4.79
C THR A 177 -19.67 -20.21 -3.99
N LEU A 178 -18.54 -19.50 -4.02
CA LEU A 178 -17.36 -19.87 -3.24
C LEU A 178 -17.59 -19.80 -1.73
N ALA A 179 -18.36 -18.84 -1.25
CA ALA A 179 -18.67 -18.73 0.16
C ALA A 179 -19.55 -19.87 0.67
N GLU A 180 -20.50 -20.34 -0.14
CA GLU A 180 -21.42 -21.43 0.20
C GLU A 180 -20.80 -22.81 -0.01
N GLN A 181 -20.17 -23.04 -1.17
CA GLN A 181 -19.58 -24.34 -1.51
C GLN A 181 -18.18 -24.55 -0.94
N GLY A 182 -17.54 -23.46 -0.53
CA GLY A 182 -16.20 -23.42 0.05
C GLY A 182 -15.09 -23.34 -1.01
N PHE A 183 -13.98 -22.81 -0.55
CA PHE A 183 -12.72 -22.72 -1.28
C PHE A 183 -11.60 -23.41 -0.52
N VAL A 184 -10.50 -23.70 -1.18
CA VAL A 184 -9.33 -24.33 -0.59
C VAL A 184 -8.45 -23.25 0.05
N ILE A 185 -8.10 -23.44 1.33
CA ILE A 185 -7.15 -22.55 2.03
C ILE A 185 -5.79 -22.67 1.35
N SER A 186 -5.25 -21.53 0.92
CA SER A 186 -3.95 -21.47 0.29
C SER A 186 -2.80 -21.67 1.29
N PRO A 187 -1.60 -22.10 0.84
CA PRO A 187 -0.41 -22.14 1.69
C PRO A 187 -0.10 -20.81 2.36
N ARG A 188 -0.28 -19.71 1.64
CA ARG A 188 -0.04 -18.35 2.16
C ARG A 188 -1.02 -17.97 3.27
N LEU A 189 -2.32 -18.17 3.07
CA LEU A 189 -3.32 -17.91 4.10
C LEU A 189 -3.05 -18.74 5.36
N ALA A 190 -2.76 -20.04 5.22
CA ALA A 190 -2.43 -20.92 6.35
C ALA A 190 -1.18 -20.46 7.11
N ALA A 191 -0.13 -20.04 6.41
CA ALA A 191 1.10 -19.52 7.02
C ALA A 191 0.82 -18.23 7.82
N LEU A 192 0.00 -17.33 7.29
CA LEU A 192 -0.36 -16.08 7.98
C LEU A 192 -1.27 -16.31 9.18
N LEU A 193 -2.22 -17.24 9.10
CA LEU A 193 -3.02 -17.66 10.26
C LEU A 193 -2.17 -18.22 11.40
N THR A 194 -1.08 -18.91 11.07
CA THR A 194 -0.14 -19.45 12.05
C THR A 194 0.72 -18.37 12.71
N LYS A 195 1.06 -17.32 11.95
CA LYS A 195 1.95 -16.24 12.42
C LYS A 195 1.24 -15.14 13.20
N ASP A 196 -0.06 -14.91 12.97
CA ASP A 196 -0.79 -13.81 13.62
C ASP A 196 -1.11 -14.15 15.09
N PRO A 197 -0.62 -13.35 16.08
CA PRO A 197 -0.81 -13.64 17.49
C PRO A 197 -2.11 -13.07 18.07
N TYR A 198 -2.90 -12.34 17.26
CA TYR A 198 -4.04 -11.58 17.74
C TYR A 198 -5.37 -12.09 17.19
N LEU A 199 -5.43 -12.59 15.97
CA LEU A 199 -6.66 -12.92 15.25
C LEU A 199 -7.54 -13.93 16.00
N ALA A 200 -6.93 -14.96 16.62
CA ALA A 200 -7.62 -15.97 17.39
C ALA A 200 -8.28 -15.44 18.70
N LYS A 201 -8.00 -14.18 19.08
CA LYS A 201 -8.62 -13.53 20.24
C LYS A 201 -10.04 -13.01 19.94
N ASP A 202 -10.34 -12.73 18.66
CA ASP A 202 -11.69 -12.41 18.24
C ASP A 202 -12.53 -13.69 18.11
N PRO A 203 -13.68 -13.81 18.79
CA PRO A 203 -14.47 -15.04 18.80
C PRO A 203 -14.95 -15.49 17.41
N ASP A 204 -15.38 -14.54 16.56
CA ASP A 204 -15.89 -14.85 15.22
C ASP A 204 -14.76 -15.29 14.29
N ALA A 205 -13.62 -14.60 14.32
CA ALA A 205 -12.44 -14.98 13.57
C ALA A 205 -11.88 -16.33 14.03
N ARG A 206 -11.87 -16.59 15.34
CA ARG A 206 -11.47 -17.88 15.90
C ARG A 206 -12.36 -19.01 15.40
N ALA A 207 -13.66 -18.85 15.45
CA ALA A 207 -14.61 -19.86 14.98
C ALA A 207 -14.44 -20.15 13.48
N TYR A 208 -14.07 -19.15 12.69
CA TYR A 208 -13.94 -19.28 11.26
C TYR A 208 -12.59 -19.85 10.82
N PHE A 209 -11.47 -19.30 11.31
CA PHE A 209 -10.12 -19.60 10.83
C PHE A 209 -9.39 -20.69 11.61
N TYR A 210 -9.88 -21.08 12.79
CA TYR A 210 -9.19 -22.02 13.67
C TYR A 210 -10.07 -23.25 13.95
N GLN A 211 -9.43 -24.33 14.39
CA GLN A 211 -10.08 -25.54 14.82
C GLN A 211 -10.48 -25.44 16.30
N ALA A 212 -11.25 -26.41 16.79
CA ALA A 212 -11.71 -26.42 18.18
C ALA A 212 -10.58 -26.44 19.21
N ASP A 213 -9.46 -27.07 18.87
CA ASP A 213 -8.24 -27.12 19.70
C ASP A 213 -7.42 -25.82 19.67
N GLY A 214 -7.85 -24.82 18.87
CA GLY A 214 -7.17 -23.53 18.70
C GLY A 214 -6.06 -23.53 17.64
N SER A 215 -5.78 -24.65 16.98
CA SER A 215 -4.86 -24.67 15.85
C SER A 215 -5.46 -23.99 14.61
N PRO A 216 -4.66 -23.28 13.78
CA PRO A 216 -5.15 -22.71 12.54
C PRO A 216 -5.56 -23.82 11.55
N ARG A 217 -6.55 -23.53 10.71
CA ARG A 217 -6.94 -24.44 9.64
C ARG A 217 -5.79 -24.60 8.65
N ALA A 218 -5.51 -25.86 8.27
CA ALA A 218 -4.38 -26.20 7.43
C ALA A 218 -4.59 -25.80 5.95
N ALA A 219 -3.48 -25.53 5.26
CA ALA A 219 -3.47 -25.42 3.80
C ALA A 219 -4.07 -26.68 3.16
N GLY A 220 -4.82 -26.51 2.06
CA GLY A 220 -5.50 -27.61 1.38
C GLY A 220 -6.87 -27.99 1.98
N SER A 221 -7.21 -27.54 3.19
CA SER A 221 -8.54 -27.75 3.75
C SER A 221 -9.58 -26.82 3.11
N ARG A 222 -10.84 -27.29 3.05
CA ARG A 222 -11.95 -26.51 2.50
C ARG A 222 -12.57 -25.61 3.59
N LEU A 223 -12.81 -24.34 3.24
CA LEU A 223 -13.41 -23.35 4.12
C LEU A 223 -14.67 -22.78 3.48
N THR A 224 -15.81 -22.84 4.18
CA THR A 224 -17.09 -22.23 3.78
C THR A 224 -17.35 -21.00 4.64
N ASN A 225 -18.07 -20.00 4.08
CA ASN A 225 -18.41 -18.78 4.79
C ASN A 225 -19.88 -18.39 4.57
N PRO A 226 -20.83 -19.11 5.14
CA PRO A 226 -22.26 -18.85 4.95
C PRO A 226 -22.69 -17.48 5.48
N ALA A 227 -21.99 -16.94 6.49
CA ALA A 227 -22.27 -15.60 7.01
C ALA A 227 -21.95 -14.52 5.95
N LEU A 228 -20.80 -14.60 5.30
CA LEU A 228 -20.45 -13.69 4.20
C LEU A 228 -21.35 -13.91 2.97
N ALA A 229 -21.72 -15.16 2.65
CA ALA A 229 -22.66 -15.44 1.56
C ALA A 229 -23.98 -14.68 1.76
N LYS A 230 -24.51 -14.65 3.00
CA LYS A 230 -25.71 -13.89 3.35
C LYS A 230 -25.52 -12.38 3.11
N VAL A 231 -24.39 -11.81 3.54
CA VAL A 231 -24.05 -10.40 3.27
C VAL A 231 -24.02 -10.12 1.78
N LEU A 232 -23.31 -10.96 1.02
CA LEU A 232 -23.19 -10.78 -0.44
C LEU A 232 -24.53 -10.87 -1.16
N ARG A 233 -25.43 -11.79 -0.75
CA ARG A 233 -26.80 -11.86 -1.28
C ARG A 233 -27.61 -10.61 -0.96
N THR A 234 -27.51 -10.09 0.27
CA THR A 234 -28.15 -8.83 0.65
C THR A 234 -27.65 -7.67 -0.22
N LEU A 235 -26.34 -7.54 -0.40
CA LEU A 235 -25.76 -6.48 -1.26
C LEU A 235 -26.14 -6.65 -2.74
N ALA A 236 -26.24 -7.87 -3.22
CA ALA A 236 -26.67 -8.18 -4.60
C ALA A 236 -28.13 -7.76 -4.84
N SER A 237 -29.04 -8.05 -3.90
CA SER A 237 -30.47 -7.81 -4.05
C SER A 237 -30.95 -6.42 -3.62
N GLU A 238 -30.38 -5.86 -2.54
CA GLU A 238 -30.80 -4.59 -1.96
C GLU A 238 -29.87 -3.41 -2.32
N GLY A 239 -28.74 -3.73 -2.93
CA GLY A 239 -27.75 -2.72 -3.33
C GLY A 239 -26.81 -2.29 -2.20
N PRO A 240 -25.90 -1.33 -2.50
CA PRO A 240 -24.82 -0.95 -1.59
C PRO A 240 -25.27 -0.28 -0.30
N ASP A 241 -26.49 0.31 -0.28
CA ASP A 241 -27.00 0.99 0.92
C ASP A 241 -27.19 0.05 2.10
N ALA A 242 -27.50 -1.22 1.85
CA ALA A 242 -27.65 -2.24 2.87
C ALA A 242 -26.37 -2.46 3.72
N PHE A 243 -25.18 -2.15 3.18
CA PHE A 243 -23.91 -2.23 3.92
C PHE A 243 -23.74 -1.09 4.93
N TYR A 244 -24.29 0.08 4.62
CA TYR A 244 -24.08 1.32 5.37
C TYR A 244 -25.26 1.72 6.23
N ARG A 245 -26.37 0.98 6.20
CA ARG A 245 -27.61 1.22 6.95
C ARG A 245 -28.23 -0.09 7.41
N GLY A 246 -29.04 -0.01 8.47
CA GLY A 246 -29.74 -1.16 8.99
C GLY A 246 -28.85 -2.24 9.62
N PRO A 247 -29.27 -3.52 9.60
CA PRO A 247 -28.68 -4.56 10.43
C PRO A 247 -27.18 -4.81 10.19
N LEU A 248 -26.66 -4.67 8.95
CA LEU A 248 -25.24 -4.86 8.66
C LEU A 248 -24.38 -3.74 9.27
N ALA A 249 -24.85 -2.50 9.15
CA ALA A 249 -24.17 -1.35 9.74
C ALA A 249 -24.20 -1.38 11.27
N GLU A 250 -25.36 -1.75 11.85
CA GLU A 250 -25.53 -1.88 13.30
C GLU A 250 -24.62 -2.95 13.90
N ALA A 251 -24.50 -4.11 13.22
CA ALA A 251 -23.58 -5.17 13.64
C ALA A 251 -22.11 -4.73 13.59
N MET A 252 -21.73 -3.95 12.56
CA MET A 252 -20.37 -3.40 12.45
C MET A 252 -20.07 -2.43 13.60
N VAL A 253 -20.97 -1.49 13.86
CA VAL A 253 -20.83 -0.52 14.97
C VAL A 253 -20.74 -1.25 16.32
N ALA A 254 -21.63 -2.21 16.55
CA ALA A 254 -21.62 -3.01 17.79
C ALA A 254 -20.28 -3.75 17.97
N LYS A 255 -19.75 -4.37 16.90
CA LYS A 255 -18.46 -5.07 16.92
C LYS A 255 -17.31 -4.13 17.27
N VAL A 256 -17.27 -2.94 16.66
CA VAL A 256 -16.23 -1.92 16.90
C VAL A 256 -16.24 -1.42 18.35
N HIS A 257 -17.42 -1.21 18.91
CA HIS A 257 -17.58 -0.73 20.30
C HIS A 257 -17.34 -1.81 21.34
N ALA A 258 -17.57 -3.08 21.02
CA ALA A 258 -17.51 -4.19 21.97
C ALA A 258 -16.11 -4.69 22.31
N HIS A 259 -15.04 -4.17 21.65
CA HIS A 259 -13.68 -4.64 21.94
C HIS A 259 -13.27 -4.30 23.38
N PRO A 260 -12.86 -5.29 24.20
CA PRO A 260 -12.78 -5.12 25.67
C PRO A 260 -11.72 -4.13 26.13
N THR A 261 -10.64 -3.96 25.39
CA THR A 261 -9.49 -3.12 25.79
C THR A 261 -9.22 -1.95 24.84
N ASN A 262 -9.74 -2.00 23.61
CA ASN A 262 -9.50 -0.99 22.58
C ASN A 262 -10.75 -0.74 21.73
N PRO A 263 -11.87 -0.27 22.36
CA PRO A 263 -13.08 0.05 21.62
C PRO A 263 -12.86 1.23 20.67
N GLY A 264 -13.60 1.25 19.56
CA GLY A 264 -13.59 2.34 18.59
C GLY A 264 -14.76 3.31 18.77
N VAL A 265 -14.81 4.32 17.93
CA VAL A 265 -15.81 5.40 17.96
C VAL A 265 -16.65 5.50 16.67
N LEU A 266 -16.54 4.52 15.79
CA LEU A 266 -17.34 4.44 14.57
C LEU A 266 -18.82 4.38 14.89
N SER A 267 -19.63 5.21 14.23
CA SER A 267 -21.07 5.31 14.45
C SER A 267 -21.89 4.95 13.20
N ALA A 268 -23.18 4.66 13.40
CA ALA A 268 -24.10 4.45 12.28
C ALA A 268 -24.24 5.70 11.38
N VAL A 269 -24.05 6.89 11.95
CA VAL A 269 -24.05 8.15 11.18
C VAL A 269 -22.83 8.23 10.27
N ASP A 270 -21.65 7.84 10.74
CA ASP A 270 -20.43 7.81 9.93
C ASP A 270 -20.60 6.88 8.73
N LEU A 271 -21.16 5.68 8.96
CA LEU A 271 -21.45 4.73 7.89
C LEU A 271 -22.49 5.30 6.90
N ALA A 272 -23.62 5.78 7.39
CA ALA A 272 -24.71 6.30 6.55
C ALA A 272 -24.31 7.53 5.73
N SER A 273 -23.38 8.34 6.24
CA SER A 273 -22.87 9.54 5.58
C SER A 273 -21.68 9.30 4.66
N TYR A 274 -21.03 8.13 4.72
CA TYR A 274 -19.88 7.81 3.89
C TYR A 274 -20.22 7.93 2.38
N ARG A 275 -19.33 8.56 1.63
CA ARG A 275 -19.42 8.69 0.16
C ARG A 275 -18.06 8.39 -0.47
N ALA A 276 -18.05 7.48 -1.44
CA ALA A 276 -16.93 7.38 -2.35
C ALA A 276 -16.88 8.65 -3.23
N LYS A 277 -15.67 9.04 -3.67
CA LYS A 277 -15.48 10.25 -4.48
C LYS A 277 -14.94 9.88 -5.85
N LEU A 278 -15.35 10.65 -6.85
CA LEU A 278 -14.70 10.64 -8.14
C LEU A 278 -13.69 11.79 -8.18
N ARG A 279 -12.46 11.48 -8.59
CA ARG A 279 -11.36 12.42 -8.75
C ARG A 279 -10.76 12.30 -10.14
N ASP A 280 -10.03 13.31 -10.58
CA ASP A 280 -9.22 13.21 -11.79
C ASP A 280 -7.92 12.45 -11.48
N GLY A 281 -7.46 11.62 -12.41
CA GLY A 281 -6.15 10.97 -12.30
C GLY A 281 -5.03 12.02 -12.28
N LEU A 282 -3.97 11.76 -11.48
CA LEU A 282 -2.78 12.59 -11.46
C LEU A 282 -1.74 11.96 -12.39
N CYS A 283 -1.24 12.75 -13.37
CA CYS A 283 -0.29 12.23 -14.35
C CYS A 283 1.04 13.00 -14.31
N PHE A 284 2.13 12.30 -14.62
CA PHE A 284 3.44 12.88 -14.92
C PHE A 284 4.02 12.20 -16.16
N ASP A 285 4.92 12.89 -16.83
CA ASP A 285 5.63 12.35 -18.00
C ASP A 285 7.01 11.82 -17.57
N TYR A 286 7.39 10.66 -18.08
CA TYR A 286 8.74 10.11 -17.95
C TYR A 286 9.15 9.42 -19.24
N ARG A 287 10.28 9.82 -19.82
CA ARG A 287 10.75 9.32 -21.13
C ARG A 287 9.66 9.46 -22.20
N GLN A 288 9.30 8.35 -22.83
CA GLN A 288 8.27 8.31 -23.86
C GLN A 288 6.87 8.03 -23.30
N SER A 289 6.73 7.86 -21.98
CA SER A 289 5.47 7.50 -21.37
C SER A 289 4.85 8.64 -20.56
N ARG A 290 3.53 8.63 -20.53
CA ARG A 290 2.71 9.36 -19.56
C ARG A 290 2.20 8.37 -18.52
N VAL A 291 2.60 8.57 -17.29
CA VAL A 291 2.20 7.74 -16.14
C VAL A 291 1.10 8.44 -15.38
N CYS A 292 -0.07 7.83 -15.33
CA CYS A 292 -1.23 8.32 -14.59
C CYS A 292 -1.52 7.43 -13.40
N GLY A 293 -1.69 8.01 -12.24
CA GLY A 293 -1.96 7.30 -11.00
C GLY A 293 -2.99 8.01 -10.13
N PHE A 294 -3.17 7.51 -8.92
CA PHE A 294 -4.17 8.02 -8.00
C PHE A 294 -3.68 9.33 -7.35
N PRO A 295 -4.53 10.38 -7.29
CA PRO A 295 -4.19 11.64 -6.61
C PRO A 295 -4.22 11.48 -5.08
N SER A 296 -3.97 12.56 -4.33
CA SER A 296 -4.24 12.60 -2.89
C SER A 296 -5.69 12.15 -2.57
N PRO A 297 -5.90 11.32 -1.53
CA PRO A 297 -5.02 11.03 -0.39
C PRO A 297 -3.93 9.98 -0.64
N SER A 298 -3.78 9.43 -1.87
CA SER A 298 -2.61 8.64 -2.19
C SER A 298 -1.37 9.53 -2.34
N SER A 299 -0.26 9.05 -1.80
CA SER A 299 1.05 9.66 -1.97
C SER A 299 1.87 9.03 -3.10
N GLY A 300 1.40 7.89 -3.62
CA GLY A 300 2.18 7.07 -4.53
C GLY A 300 2.55 7.77 -5.83
N THR A 301 1.58 8.35 -6.52
CA THR A 301 1.82 9.03 -7.80
C THR A 301 2.71 10.26 -7.63
N ILE A 302 2.54 11.01 -6.53
CA ILE A 302 3.38 12.18 -6.21
C ILE A 302 4.83 11.73 -6.00
N ALA A 303 5.04 10.72 -5.14
CA ALA A 303 6.38 10.21 -4.86
C ALA A 303 7.06 9.61 -6.10
N LEU A 304 6.35 8.83 -6.92
CA LEU A 304 6.87 8.30 -8.18
C LEU A 304 7.21 9.43 -9.16
N GLY A 305 6.34 10.43 -9.31
CA GLY A 305 6.61 11.60 -10.15
C GLY A 305 7.85 12.38 -9.68
N GLN A 306 8.07 12.48 -8.36
CA GLN A 306 9.29 13.07 -7.82
C GLN A 306 10.53 12.20 -8.10
N ILE A 307 10.47 10.90 -7.83
CA ILE A 307 11.59 9.96 -8.09
C ILE A 307 12.00 10.04 -9.55
N PHE A 308 11.07 9.85 -10.47
CA PHE A 308 11.37 9.83 -11.90
C PHE A 308 11.73 11.23 -12.44
N GLY A 309 11.13 12.29 -11.91
CA GLY A 309 11.51 13.66 -12.26
C GLY A 309 12.93 14.04 -11.81
N MET A 310 13.40 13.54 -10.66
CA MET A 310 14.78 13.70 -10.21
C MET A 310 15.78 12.86 -11.05
N LEU A 311 15.34 11.72 -11.57
CA LEU A 311 16.14 10.83 -12.42
C LEU A 311 16.10 11.21 -13.91
N GLU A 312 15.27 12.16 -14.33
CA GLU A 312 15.08 12.55 -15.74
C GLU A 312 16.40 12.87 -16.45
N SER A 313 17.33 13.57 -15.76
CA SER A 313 18.64 13.95 -16.30
C SER A 313 19.71 12.86 -16.22
N ARG A 314 19.40 11.70 -15.62
CA ARG A 314 20.33 10.57 -15.46
C ARG A 314 20.11 9.56 -16.58
N ASP A 315 21.18 9.01 -17.11
CA ASP A 315 21.12 7.93 -18.12
C ASP A 315 20.89 6.58 -17.42
N MET A 316 19.64 6.39 -16.95
CA MET A 316 19.26 5.14 -16.30
C MET A 316 19.25 3.96 -17.29
N ALA A 317 19.07 4.23 -18.59
CA ALA A 317 19.08 3.20 -19.64
C ALA A 317 20.45 2.55 -19.83
N ALA A 318 21.54 3.26 -19.57
CA ALA A 318 22.89 2.71 -19.57
C ALA A 318 23.17 1.78 -18.38
N LEU A 319 22.42 1.92 -17.27
CA LEU A 319 22.60 1.14 -16.03
C LEU A 319 21.78 -0.15 -16.03
N LYS A 320 21.93 -0.95 -17.09
CA LYS A 320 21.17 -2.20 -17.28
C LYS A 320 21.36 -3.19 -16.13
N PRO A 321 20.39 -4.10 -15.91
CA PRO A 321 20.54 -5.19 -14.95
C PRO A 321 21.80 -6.01 -15.19
N VAL A 322 22.43 -6.43 -14.10
CA VAL A 322 23.60 -7.31 -14.06
C VAL A 322 23.16 -8.75 -13.77
N GLN A 323 23.99 -9.72 -14.16
CA GLN A 323 23.74 -11.12 -13.80
C GLN A 323 24.10 -11.37 -12.35
N GLY A 324 23.19 -11.97 -11.60
CA GLY A 324 23.43 -12.43 -10.24
C GLY A 324 24.16 -13.76 -10.19
N GLU A 325 24.55 -14.18 -8.98
CA GLU A 325 25.34 -15.39 -8.72
C GLU A 325 24.67 -16.68 -9.19
N GLN A 326 23.32 -16.68 -9.22
CA GLN A 326 22.50 -17.83 -9.67
C GLN A 326 21.97 -17.62 -11.10
N GLY A 327 22.52 -16.68 -11.85
CA GLY A 327 22.11 -16.38 -13.22
C GLY A 327 20.85 -15.52 -13.36
N GLN A 328 20.19 -15.13 -12.25
CA GLN A 328 19.05 -14.22 -12.30
C GLN A 328 19.51 -12.76 -12.50
N PRO A 329 18.79 -11.95 -13.31
CA PRO A 329 19.10 -10.54 -13.44
C PRO A 329 18.75 -9.77 -12.16
N ALA A 330 19.58 -8.76 -11.83
CA ALA A 330 19.36 -7.82 -10.73
C ALA A 330 19.78 -6.41 -11.17
N ALA A 331 19.19 -5.38 -10.58
CA ALA A 331 19.62 -4.01 -10.82
C ALA A 331 21.08 -3.82 -10.39
N SER A 332 21.84 -3.01 -11.14
CA SER A 332 23.21 -2.67 -10.79
C SER A 332 23.28 -1.80 -9.52
N ALA A 333 24.39 -1.84 -8.81
CA ALA A 333 24.58 -1.03 -7.60
C ALA A 333 24.39 0.48 -7.87
N GLU A 334 24.83 0.96 -9.04
CA GLU A 334 24.65 2.37 -9.42
C GLU A 334 23.19 2.71 -9.67
N ALA A 335 22.43 1.85 -10.35
CA ALA A 335 21.00 2.05 -10.55
C ALA A 335 20.24 2.07 -9.22
N ILE A 336 20.55 1.14 -8.31
CA ILE A 336 19.96 1.08 -6.98
C ILE A 336 20.32 2.33 -6.17
N HIS A 337 21.58 2.78 -6.23
CA HIS A 337 22.03 3.99 -5.55
C HIS A 337 21.22 5.20 -6.01
N LEU A 338 21.21 5.51 -7.29
CA LEU A 338 20.50 6.68 -7.83
C LEU A 338 19.00 6.65 -7.52
N TYR A 339 18.37 5.48 -7.71
CA TYR A 339 16.96 5.31 -7.40
C TYR A 339 16.67 5.49 -5.89
N SER A 340 17.48 4.88 -5.02
CA SER A 340 17.26 4.94 -3.56
C SER A 340 17.47 6.35 -3.02
N GLU A 341 18.45 7.10 -3.56
CA GLU A 341 18.66 8.49 -3.16
C GLU A 341 17.51 9.40 -3.62
N ALA A 342 17.00 9.20 -4.84
CA ALA A 342 15.80 9.90 -5.30
C ALA A 342 14.56 9.54 -4.44
N ALA A 343 14.41 8.26 -4.08
CA ALA A 343 13.33 7.81 -3.21
C ALA A 343 13.43 8.42 -1.79
N ARG A 344 14.63 8.56 -1.19
CA ARG A 344 14.83 9.25 0.10
C ARG A 344 14.28 10.67 0.05
N LEU A 345 14.66 11.42 -0.98
CA LEU A 345 14.21 12.80 -1.16
C LEU A 345 12.70 12.90 -1.33
N ALA A 346 12.11 11.99 -2.12
CA ALA A 346 10.67 11.93 -2.34
C ALA A 346 9.90 11.55 -1.07
N PHE A 347 10.38 10.57 -0.29
CA PHE A 347 9.76 10.18 0.97
C PHE A 347 9.88 11.24 2.06
N ALA A 348 10.97 12.02 2.09
CA ALA A 348 11.10 13.16 2.99
C ALA A 348 10.01 14.20 2.72
N ASP A 349 9.82 14.57 1.45
CA ASP A 349 8.77 15.51 1.03
C ASP A 349 7.36 14.95 1.29
N ARG A 350 7.14 13.66 0.94
CA ARG A 350 5.89 12.94 1.17
C ARG A 350 5.44 12.99 2.63
N ASN A 351 6.36 12.68 3.54
CA ASN A 351 6.05 12.60 4.96
C ASN A 351 5.71 13.97 5.57
N GLN A 352 6.15 15.05 4.95
CA GLN A 352 5.86 16.41 5.41
C GLN A 352 4.59 16.99 4.77
N TYR A 353 4.35 16.75 3.49
CA TYR A 353 3.36 17.52 2.74
C TYR A 353 2.13 16.74 2.28
N VAL A 354 2.21 15.41 2.14
CA VAL A 354 1.13 14.64 1.51
C VAL A 354 0.15 14.10 2.53
N ALA A 355 -1.12 14.43 2.35
CA ALA A 355 -2.27 13.97 3.15
C ALA A 355 -3.55 14.13 2.32
N ASP A 356 -4.73 14.02 2.93
CA ASP A 356 -6.03 14.24 2.28
C ASP A 356 -6.16 15.71 1.84
N SER A 357 -6.17 15.95 0.52
CA SER A 357 -6.28 17.29 -0.06
C SER A 357 -7.64 17.96 0.15
N ASP A 358 -8.65 17.23 0.60
CA ASP A 358 -9.94 17.80 0.98
C ASP A 358 -9.86 18.52 2.35
N TYR A 359 -8.81 18.26 3.14
CA TYR A 359 -8.61 18.79 4.49
C TYR A 359 -7.38 19.67 4.63
N VAL A 360 -6.33 19.41 3.84
CA VAL A 360 -5.08 20.17 3.93
C VAL A 360 -4.60 20.57 2.53
N ALA A 361 -4.02 21.75 2.40
CA ALA A 361 -3.37 22.16 1.17
C ALA A 361 -2.13 21.27 0.94
N VAL A 362 -2.19 20.41 -0.07
CA VAL A 362 -1.07 19.60 -0.56
C VAL A 362 -0.48 20.31 -1.79
N PRO A 363 0.80 20.72 -1.75
CA PRO A 363 1.38 21.53 -2.84
C PRO A 363 1.79 20.62 -4.03
N VAL A 364 0.82 19.91 -4.64
CA VAL A 364 1.07 18.91 -5.69
C VAL A 364 1.84 19.49 -6.87
N SER A 365 1.43 20.66 -7.38
CA SER A 365 2.11 21.33 -8.49
C SER A 365 3.54 21.74 -8.14
N GLY A 366 3.79 22.14 -6.89
CA GLY A 366 5.12 22.47 -6.40
C GLY A 366 6.01 21.24 -6.21
N LEU A 367 5.44 20.13 -5.70
CA LEU A 367 6.15 18.86 -5.52
C LEU A 367 6.56 18.24 -6.87
N LEU A 368 5.81 18.48 -7.93
CA LEU A 368 6.07 17.99 -9.28
C LEU A 368 6.66 19.07 -10.21
N ASP A 369 7.02 20.25 -9.68
CA ASP A 369 7.66 21.31 -10.45
C ASP A 369 9.05 20.89 -10.93
N LYS A 370 9.31 21.01 -12.25
CA LYS A 370 10.55 20.55 -12.88
C LYS A 370 11.80 21.22 -12.32
N HIS A 371 11.73 22.52 -11.99
CA HIS A 371 12.87 23.23 -11.43
C HIS A 371 13.13 22.79 -9.98
N TYR A 372 12.06 22.53 -9.22
CA TYR A 372 12.18 21.97 -7.89
C TYR A 372 12.83 20.59 -7.94
N LEU A 373 12.32 19.70 -8.80
CA LEU A 373 12.85 18.34 -8.96
C LEU A 373 14.31 18.34 -9.44
N ALA A 374 14.69 19.24 -10.37
CA ALA A 374 16.08 19.38 -10.79
C ALA A 374 17.00 19.78 -9.62
N ARG A 375 16.58 20.73 -8.79
CA ARG A 375 17.35 21.11 -7.57
C ARG A 375 17.46 19.97 -6.58
N ARG A 376 16.38 19.21 -6.37
CA ARG A 376 16.39 18.02 -5.49
C ARG A 376 17.31 16.94 -6.04
N GLY A 377 17.21 16.63 -7.34
CA GLY A 377 18.05 15.65 -8.03
C GLY A 377 19.56 16.00 -8.01
N ALA A 378 19.90 17.31 -7.98
CA ALA A 378 21.29 17.77 -7.85
C ALA A 378 21.91 17.42 -6.47
N LEU A 379 21.11 17.08 -5.46
CA LEU A 379 21.62 16.60 -4.17
C LEU A 379 22.12 15.16 -4.21
N ILE A 380 21.76 14.40 -5.25
CA ILE A 380 22.17 13.01 -5.41
C ILE A 380 23.64 12.99 -5.88
N GLY A 381 24.55 12.72 -4.95
CA GLY A 381 25.99 12.61 -5.17
C GLY A 381 26.44 11.18 -5.45
N GLU A 382 27.76 10.93 -5.32
CA GLU A 382 28.37 9.60 -5.50
C GLU A 382 28.18 8.67 -4.29
N ARG A 383 27.88 9.24 -3.12
CA ARG A 383 27.68 8.53 -1.86
C ARG A 383 26.26 8.71 -1.34
N SER A 384 25.81 7.74 -0.57
CA SER A 384 24.51 7.85 0.11
C SER A 384 24.46 9.05 1.04
N MET A 385 23.34 9.79 0.98
CA MET A 385 23.05 10.87 1.93
C MET A 385 22.55 10.36 3.29
N GLY A 386 22.30 9.05 3.41
CA GLY A 386 21.77 8.43 4.64
C GLY A 386 20.31 8.79 4.89
N LEU A 387 20.06 9.98 5.44
CA LEU A 387 18.73 10.52 5.70
C LEU A 387 18.55 11.85 4.95
N ALA A 388 17.46 11.97 4.23
CA ALA A 388 17.10 13.20 3.51
C ALA A 388 16.17 14.07 4.36
N ASN A 389 16.35 15.38 4.29
CA ASN A 389 15.38 16.35 4.77
C ASN A 389 14.37 16.69 3.67
N ALA A 390 13.15 17.00 4.06
CA ALA A 390 12.17 17.56 3.11
C ALA A 390 12.68 18.88 2.53
N GLY A 391 12.39 19.09 1.26
CA GLY A 391 12.65 20.36 0.60
C GLY A 391 11.54 21.38 0.86
N THR A 392 11.64 22.51 0.18
CA THR A 392 10.60 23.54 0.18
C THR A 392 10.08 23.69 -1.25
N PRO A 393 9.09 22.88 -1.67
CA PRO A 393 8.49 23.03 -3.00
C PRO A 393 7.71 24.36 -3.08
N PRO A 394 7.52 24.91 -4.29
CA PRO A 394 6.66 26.07 -4.47
C PRO A 394 5.29 25.87 -3.82
N LEU A 395 4.77 26.92 -3.19
CA LEU A 395 3.47 26.95 -2.50
C LEU A 395 3.39 26.02 -1.26
N ALA A 396 4.52 25.51 -0.75
CA ALA A 396 4.52 24.64 0.42
C ALA A 396 4.09 25.39 1.69
N PRO A 397 3.07 24.91 2.42
CA PRO A 397 2.77 25.43 3.76
C PRO A 397 3.81 24.91 4.77
N ALA A 398 3.96 25.61 5.90
CA ALA A 398 4.73 25.09 7.03
C ALA A 398 4.02 23.87 7.62
N ARG A 399 4.71 22.72 7.66
CA ARG A 399 4.19 21.43 8.15
C ARG A 399 5.24 20.66 8.92
N GLY A 400 4.78 19.91 9.92
CA GLY A 400 5.60 18.95 10.67
C GLY A 400 5.77 17.63 9.91
N GLN A 401 6.83 16.91 10.25
CA GLN A 401 7.14 15.59 9.73
C GLN A 401 6.24 14.51 10.35
N ASP A 402 5.69 13.63 9.54
CA ASP A 402 5.03 12.41 9.98
C ASP A 402 6.06 11.28 10.11
N ALA A 403 6.20 10.74 11.32
CA ALA A 403 7.12 9.64 11.63
C ALA A 403 6.39 8.31 11.91
N THR A 404 5.08 8.25 11.67
CA THR A 404 4.28 7.04 11.94
C THR A 404 4.65 5.92 10.98
N PRO A 405 4.93 4.69 11.48
CA PRO A 405 5.19 3.54 10.63
C PRO A 405 3.96 3.19 9.79
N GLU A 406 4.18 2.76 8.55
CA GLU A 406 3.14 2.18 7.68
C GLU A 406 3.51 0.71 7.41
N LEU A 407 2.61 -0.21 7.74
CA LEU A 407 2.81 -1.65 7.55
C LEU A 407 2.17 -2.12 6.24
N PRO A 408 2.70 -3.18 5.63
CA PRO A 408 2.20 -3.70 4.38
C PRO A 408 1.12 -4.77 4.55
N SER A 409 -0.06 -4.58 4.00
CA SER A 409 -1.01 -5.59 3.56
C SER A 409 -1.91 -4.96 2.51
N THR A 410 -2.27 -5.68 1.48
CA THR A 410 -3.06 -5.09 0.37
C THR A 410 -3.22 -6.15 -0.73
N SER A 411 -4.16 -5.96 -1.66
CA SER A 411 -4.27 -6.69 -2.92
C SER A 411 -4.32 -5.73 -4.09
N HIS A 412 -3.79 -6.15 -5.24
CA HIS A 412 -3.86 -5.38 -6.48
C HIS A 412 -4.55 -6.16 -7.61
N ILE A 413 -5.26 -5.42 -8.48
CA ILE A 413 -6.04 -5.92 -9.61
C ILE A 413 -5.70 -5.07 -10.83
N SER A 414 -5.32 -5.69 -11.94
CA SER A 414 -5.12 -5.05 -13.24
C SER A 414 -5.94 -5.77 -14.31
N ILE A 415 -6.78 -5.06 -15.02
CA ILE A 415 -7.69 -5.63 -16.04
C ILE A 415 -7.73 -4.72 -17.26
N VAL A 416 -7.74 -5.34 -18.44
CA VAL A 416 -8.13 -4.70 -19.70
C VAL A 416 -9.20 -5.53 -20.35
N ASP A 417 -10.35 -4.94 -20.73
CA ASP A 417 -11.45 -5.62 -21.38
C ASP A 417 -11.35 -5.58 -22.92
N LYS A 418 -12.28 -6.29 -23.59
CA LYS A 418 -12.33 -6.39 -25.06
C LYS A 418 -12.53 -5.04 -25.77
N ALA A 419 -13.05 -4.04 -25.09
CA ALA A 419 -13.26 -2.69 -25.64
C ALA A 419 -12.06 -1.75 -25.39
N GLY A 420 -11.02 -2.24 -24.69
CA GLY A 420 -9.85 -1.46 -24.31
C GLY A 420 -10.04 -0.61 -23.03
N MET A 421 -11.18 -0.73 -22.34
CA MET A 421 -11.32 -0.16 -21.01
C MET A 421 -10.35 -0.85 -20.06
N ALA A 422 -9.66 -0.08 -19.23
CA ALA A 422 -8.71 -0.63 -18.27
C ALA A 422 -9.02 -0.22 -16.84
N VAL A 423 -8.76 -1.14 -15.91
CA VAL A 423 -8.82 -0.91 -14.47
C VAL A 423 -7.46 -1.22 -13.86
N SER A 424 -6.99 -0.32 -12.99
CA SER A 424 -5.90 -0.53 -12.05
C SER A 424 -6.44 -0.23 -10.65
N MET A 425 -6.61 -1.25 -9.82
CA MET A 425 -7.25 -1.10 -8.51
C MET A 425 -6.39 -1.72 -7.41
N THR A 426 -6.15 -0.95 -6.37
CA THR A 426 -5.51 -1.43 -5.14
C THR A 426 -6.50 -1.33 -3.99
N SER A 427 -6.67 -2.41 -3.25
CA SER A 427 -7.64 -2.53 -2.14
C SER A 427 -6.97 -3.09 -0.90
N SER A 428 -7.37 -2.60 0.28
CA SER A 428 -6.71 -2.91 1.55
C SER A 428 -7.67 -2.92 2.72
N ILE A 429 -7.35 -3.72 3.74
CA ILE A 429 -7.84 -3.56 5.11
C ILE A 429 -6.73 -3.06 6.05
N GLU A 430 -5.61 -2.62 5.52
CA GLU A 430 -4.36 -2.08 6.04
C GLU A 430 -3.40 -3.19 6.50
N ASP A 431 -3.30 -3.56 7.78
CA ASP A 431 -2.39 -4.60 8.29
C ASP A 431 -2.94 -6.01 8.05
N GLY A 432 -2.11 -7.04 8.17
CA GLY A 432 -2.55 -8.43 8.04
C GLY A 432 -3.77 -8.73 8.93
N PHE A 433 -4.89 -9.14 8.34
CA PHE A 433 -6.19 -9.34 8.99
C PHE A 433 -6.82 -8.05 9.59
N GLY A 434 -6.37 -6.88 9.19
CA GLY A 434 -6.95 -5.59 9.58
C GLY A 434 -6.92 -5.36 11.10
N SER A 435 -8.02 -4.88 11.65
CA SER A 435 -8.21 -4.70 13.10
C SER A 435 -8.32 -6.01 13.90
N ARG A 436 -8.27 -7.16 13.25
CA ARG A 436 -8.56 -8.50 13.75
C ARG A 436 -10.04 -8.69 14.19
N LEU A 437 -10.89 -7.71 13.95
CA LEU A 437 -12.31 -7.83 14.20
C LEU A 437 -13.03 -8.42 13.00
N MET A 438 -13.74 -9.52 13.23
CA MET A 438 -14.57 -10.17 12.20
C MET A 438 -16.04 -9.94 12.52
N VAL A 439 -16.85 -9.57 11.53
CA VAL A 439 -18.29 -9.39 11.64
C VAL A 439 -18.99 -9.94 10.40
N ASN A 440 -20.06 -10.67 10.57
CA ASN A 440 -20.85 -11.21 9.46
C ASN A 440 -19.99 -11.93 8.38
N GLY A 441 -18.87 -12.55 8.77
CA GLY A 441 -18.00 -13.32 7.89
C GLY A 441 -16.92 -12.51 7.15
N TYR A 442 -16.74 -11.21 7.40
CA TYR A 442 -15.65 -10.41 6.85
C TYR A 442 -14.89 -9.65 7.92
N LEU A 443 -13.62 -9.34 7.64
CA LEU A 443 -12.73 -8.59 8.53
C LEU A 443 -12.90 -7.09 8.34
N LEU A 444 -12.78 -6.33 9.46
CA LEU A 444 -12.76 -4.88 9.46
C LEU A 444 -11.34 -4.34 9.35
N ASN A 445 -11.19 -3.23 8.66
CA ASN A 445 -9.94 -2.53 8.48
C ASN A 445 -9.38 -1.98 9.79
N ASN A 446 -8.06 -1.72 9.81
CA ASN A 446 -7.39 -0.88 10.80
C ASN A 446 -6.82 0.39 10.20
N GLN A 447 -7.48 0.91 9.16
CA GLN A 447 -6.93 1.92 8.26
C GLN A 447 -6.60 3.25 8.94
N LEU A 448 -7.22 3.56 10.08
CA LEU A 448 -6.94 4.80 10.80
C LEU A 448 -5.51 4.86 11.36
N THR A 449 -4.81 3.72 11.48
CA THR A 449 -3.38 3.70 11.86
C THR A 449 -2.44 4.21 10.78
N ASP A 450 -2.94 4.46 9.57
CA ASP A 450 -2.22 5.21 8.53
C ASP A 450 -2.18 6.73 8.80
N PHE A 451 -2.96 7.24 9.74
CA PHE A 451 -2.77 8.59 10.25
C PHE A 451 -1.52 8.71 11.13
N SER A 452 -0.97 9.92 11.21
CA SER A 452 0.02 10.22 12.24
C SER A 452 -0.56 10.01 13.65
N PHE A 453 0.19 9.32 14.51
CA PHE A 453 -0.19 9.13 15.92
C PHE A 453 -0.05 10.41 16.73
N THR A 454 0.66 11.41 16.18
CA THR A 454 0.82 12.73 16.79
C THR A 454 0.25 13.82 15.88
N SER A 455 -0.39 14.83 16.45
CA SER A 455 -0.90 15.98 15.68
C SER A 455 0.16 17.02 15.36
N LEU A 456 1.23 17.05 16.16
CA LEU A 456 2.37 17.96 16.02
C LEU A 456 3.67 17.15 15.94
N ASP A 457 4.66 17.66 15.22
CA ASP A 457 6.02 17.13 15.25
C ASP A 457 6.84 17.65 16.46
N ALA A 458 8.10 17.26 16.55
CA ALA A 458 8.99 17.67 17.64
C ALA A 458 9.27 19.20 17.69
N ALA A 459 9.04 19.90 16.58
CA ALA A 459 9.17 21.36 16.50
C ALA A 459 7.84 22.10 16.80
N GLY A 460 6.77 21.37 17.11
CA GLY A 460 5.44 21.92 17.36
C GLY A 460 4.67 22.31 16.07
N LEU A 461 5.13 21.87 14.91
CA LEU A 461 4.44 22.13 13.65
C LEU A 461 3.34 21.09 13.41
N PRO A 462 2.19 21.50 12.84
CA PRO A 462 1.07 20.59 12.58
C PRO A 462 1.43 19.57 11.48
N VAL A 463 1.26 18.29 11.79
CA VAL A 463 1.46 17.19 10.84
C VAL A 463 0.29 17.18 9.84
N ALA A 464 0.61 17.13 8.54
CA ALA A 464 -0.41 17.14 7.49
C ALA A 464 -1.37 15.94 7.61
N ASN A 465 -0.82 14.76 7.92
CA ASN A 465 -1.56 13.50 8.02
C ASN A 465 -2.09 13.20 9.44
N ARG A 466 -2.32 14.22 10.29
CA ARG A 466 -2.94 14.03 11.60
C ARG A 466 -4.41 13.60 11.49
N VAL A 467 -4.92 12.96 12.53
CA VAL A 467 -6.34 12.59 12.62
C VAL A 467 -7.22 13.84 12.67
N GLU A 468 -8.25 13.87 11.83
CA GLU A 468 -9.34 14.86 11.86
C GLU A 468 -10.67 14.15 11.52
N PRO A 469 -11.82 14.58 12.11
CA PRO A 469 -13.13 13.99 11.82
C PRO A 469 -13.47 13.97 10.32
N GLY A 470 -13.87 12.83 9.80
CA GLY A 470 -14.25 12.66 8.39
C GLY A 470 -13.09 12.62 7.38
N LYS A 471 -11.87 12.88 7.80
CA LYS A 471 -10.66 12.87 6.95
C LYS A 471 -10.29 11.46 6.54
N ARG A 472 -9.69 11.32 5.37
CA ARG A 472 -9.06 10.10 4.87
C ARG A 472 -7.60 10.04 5.30
N PRO A 473 -7.11 8.92 5.84
CA PRO A 473 -5.67 8.78 6.08
C PRO A 473 -4.89 8.73 4.77
N ARG A 474 -3.66 9.24 4.79
CA ARG A 474 -2.74 9.10 3.65
C ARG A 474 -2.63 7.63 3.26
N SER A 475 -2.48 7.38 1.96
CA SER A 475 -2.26 6.05 1.41
C SER A 475 -0.96 5.99 0.60
N SER A 476 -0.32 4.82 0.58
CA SER A 476 0.78 4.50 -0.33
C SER A 476 0.35 3.60 -1.48
N MET A 477 -0.92 3.22 -1.55
CA MET A 477 -1.46 2.46 -2.68
C MET A 477 -1.27 3.23 -3.98
N SER A 478 -0.60 2.60 -4.94
CA SER A 478 -0.13 3.23 -6.18
C SER A 478 -0.63 2.46 -7.41
N PRO A 479 -1.95 2.37 -7.64
CA PRO A 479 -2.43 1.87 -8.92
C PRO A 479 -2.00 2.84 -10.03
N LEU A 480 -1.51 2.31 -11.15
CA LEU A 480 -1.05 3.10 -12.29
C LEU A 480 -1.65 2.63 -13.61
N LEU A 481 -1.79 3.57 -14.51
CA LEU A 481 -2.02 3.37 -15.94
C LEU A 481 -0.93 4.12 -16.70
N VAL A 482 -0.25 3.44 -17.61
CA VAL A 482 0.85 3.99 -18.41
C VAL A 482 0.44 4.07 -19.86
N PHE A 483 0.72 5.19 -20.49
CA PHE A 483 0.35 5.49 -21.87
C PHE A 483 1.58 5.86 -22.68
N ASP A 484 1.62 5.46 -23.95
CA ASP A 484 2.55 6.06 -24.91
C ASP A 484 2.21 7.55 -25.07
N LYS A 485 3.20 8.40 -24.87
CA LYS A 485 3.02 9.85 -24.86
C LYS A 485 2.68 10.42 -26.24
N SER A 486 3.12 9.75 -27.30
CA SER A 486 2.95 10.22 -28.68
C SER A 486 1.59 9.85 -29.26
N SER A 487 1.14 8.62 -29.01
CA SER A 487 -0.13 8.10 -29.51
C SER A 487 -1.30 8.28 -28.53
N GLY A 488 -1.01 8.40 -27.24
CA GLY A 488 -2.02 8.38 -26.16
C GLY A 488 -2.59 6.97 -25.91
N GLU A 489 -2.03 5.92 -26.52
CA GLU A 489 -2.51 4.56 -26.32
C GLU A 489 -2.09 4.01 -24.96
N LEU A 490 -2.98 3.22 -24.34
CA LEU A 490 -2.68 2.49 -23.12
C LEU A 490 -1.62 1.42 -23.36
N GLU A 491 -0.51 1.51 -22.63
CA GLU A 491 0.57 0.53 -22.67
C GLU A 491 0.51 -0.46 -21.50
N MET A 492 0.10 0.00 -20.30
CA MET A 492 0.20 -0.84 -19.12
C MET A 492 -0.78 -0.42 -18.02
N SER A 493 -1.31 -1.41 -17.28
CA SER A 493 -1.93 -1.29 -15.97
C SER A 493 -1.07 -2.02 -14.95
N LEU A 494 -0.74 -1.38 -13.83
CA LEU A 494 0.23 -1.89 -12.85
C LEU A 494 -0.09 -1.43 -11.44
N GLY A 495 0.22 -2.26 -10.46
CA GLY A 495 0.27 -1.90 -9.05
C GLY A 495 0.74 -3.05 -8.17
N SER A 496 0.81 -2.80 -6.88
CA SER A 496 1.34 -3.74 -5.88
C SER A 496 0.67 -3.56 -4.52
N PRO A 497 0.54 -4.60 -3.70
CA PRO A 497 0.50 -4.48 -2.25
C PRO A 497 1.89 -4.17 -1.66
N GLY A 498 1.95 -3.84 -0.36
CA GLY A 498 3.22 -3.69 0.35
C GLY A 498 3.35 -2.45 1.25
N GLY A 499 2.25 -1.80 1.68
CA GLY A 499 2.30 -0.57 2.48
C GLY A 499 3.12 0.52 1.80
N SER A 500 3.96 1.23 2.53
CA SER A 500 4.81 2.28 1.94
C SER A 500 5.87 1.76 0.96
N ALA A 501 6.24 0.46 1.01
CA ALA A 501 7.13 -0.16 0.03
C ALA A 501 6.49 -0.32 -1.37
N ILE A 502 5.16 -0.21 -1.49
CA ILE A 502 4.44 -0.22 -2.78
C ILE A 502 5.08 0.74 -3.78
N ILE A 503 5.44 1.95 -3.32
CA ILE A 503 6.04 2.98 -4.17
C ILE A 503 7.33 2.48 -4.81
N ASN A 504 8.19 1.81 -4.04
CA ASN A 504 9.44 1.25 -4.54
C ASN A 504 9.22 0.03 -5.44
N TYR A 505 8.26 -0.85 -5.12
CA TYR A 505 7.94 -2.02 -5.95
C TYR A 505 7.43 -1.61 -7.33
N VAL A 506 6.50 -0.66 -7.36
CA VAL A 506 5.96 -0.10 -8.60
C VAL A 506 7.03 0.68 -9.35
N GLY A 507 7.82 1.53 -8.65
CA GLY A 507 8.89 2.32 -9.24
C GLY A 507 10.00 1.45 -9.85
N LYS A 508 10.44 0.38 -9.15
CA LYS A 508 11.40 -0.60 -9.69
C LYS A 508 10.88 -1.21 -11.00
N THR A 509 9.58 -1.53 -11.03
CA THR A 509 8.96 -2.16 -12.21
C THR A 509 8.86 -1.17 -13.38
N LEU A 510 8.49 0.10 -13.11
CA LEU A 510 8.54 1.16 -14.11
C LEU A 510 9.96 1.38 -14.66
N LEU A 511 10.97 1.44 -13.79
CA LEU A 511 12.37 1.55 -14.21
C LEU A 511 12.77 0.40 -15.16
N GLY A 512 12.38 -0.83 -14.81
CA GLY A 512 12.63 -2.01 -15.63
C GLY A 512 11.99 -1.94 -17.01
N THR A 513 10.76 -1.49 -17.10
CA THR A 513 10.03 -1.40 -18.38
C THR A 513 10.41 -0.18 -19.20
N GLN A 514 10.65 0.98 -18.58
CA GLN A 514 10.85 2.23 -19.30
C GLN A 514 12.31 2.49 -19.69
N ASP A 515 13.28 2.11 -18.86
CA ASP A 515 14.69 2.36 -19.11
C ASP A 515 15.46 1.12 -19.58
N TRP A 516 15.08 -0.09 -19.11
CA TRP A 516 15.86 -1.30 -19.41
C TRP A 516 15.27 -2.16 -20.51
N GLY A 517 14.10 -1.80 -21.05
CA GLY A 517 13.43 -2.52 -22.14
C GLY A 517 12.94 -3.92 -21.75
N LEU A 518 12.76 -4.17 -20.45
CA LEU A 518 12.20 -5.42 -19.97
C LEU A 518 10.67 -5.44 -20.20
N ASN A 519 10.13 -6.61 -20.52
CA ASN A 519 8.68 -6.75 -20.43
C ASN A 519 8.21 -6.73 -18.96
N LEU A 520 6.91 -6.55 -18.76
CA LEU A 520 6.35 -6.38 -17.43
C LEU A 520 6.67 -7.55 -16.48
N GLN A 521 6.59 -8.80 -16.96
CA GLN A 521 6.89 -9.97 -16.12
C GLN A 521 8.38 -10.01 -15.75
N GLN A 522 9.27 -9.72 -16.67
CA GLN A 522 10.71 -9.64 -16.42
C GLN A 522 11.04 -8.55 -15.38
N ALA A 523 10.41 -7.38 -15.51
CA ALA A 523 10.59 -6.28 -14.56
C ALA A 523 10.06 -6.63 -13.16
N ILE A 524 8.92 -7.35 -13.07
CA ILE A 524 8.38 -7.85 -11.81
C ILE A 524 9.32 -8.88 -11.17
N ASN A 525 9.93 -9.75 -11.97
CA ASN A 525 10.85 -10.80 -11.50
C ASN A 525 12.17 -10.27 -10.92
N LEU A 526 12.58 -9.03 -11.23
CA LEU A 526 13.77 -8.43 -10.63
C LEU A 526 13.69 -8.41 -9.09
N PRO A 527 14.81 -8.57 -8.38
CA PRO A 527 14.86 -8.35 -6.94
C PRO A 527 14.33 -6.98 -6.57
N ASN A 528 13.58 -6.91 -5.48
CA ASN A 528 13.06 -5.65 -4.96
C ASN A 528 14.15 -4.84 -4.26
N PHE A 529 14.09 -3.52 -4.40
CA PHE A 529 15.00 -2.57 -3.78
C PHE A 529 14.36 -1.19 -3.63
N GLY A 530 14.95 -0.36 -2.76
CA GLY A 530 14.58 1.04 -2.60
C GLY A 530 14.94 1.59 -1.23
N SER A 531 14.46 2.78 -0.93
CA SER A 531 14.53 3.39 0.39
C SER A 531 13.25 4.16 0.68
N ARG A 532 12.85 4.19 1.95
CA ARG A 532 11.73 4.97 2.46
C ARG A 532 12.19 6.11 3.35
N ASN A 533 13.35 6.70 3.00
CA ASN A 533 14.10 7.67 3.78
C ASN A 533 14.67 7.09 5.09
N GLY A 534 15.19 5.89 5.01
CA GLY A 534 15.88 5.13 6.03
C GLY A 534 16.97 4.28 5.38
N PRO A 535 17.28 3.09 5.86
CA PRO A 535 18.19 2.17 5.20
C PRO A 535 17.82 1.90 3.75
N THR A 536 18.79 1.48 2.94
CA THR A 536 18.52 0.92 1.61
C THR A 536 18.07 -0.52 1.80
N GLU A 537 16.83 -0.78 1.44
CA GLU A 537 16.17 -2.07 1.59
C GLU A 537 16.40 -2.90 0.32
N LEU A 538 16.95 -4.10 0.47
CA LEU A 538 17.23 -5.03 -0.62
C LEU A 538 16.59 -6.39 -0.31
N GLU A 539 16.15 -7.08 -1.36
CA GLU A 539 15.56 -8.41 -1.22
C GLU A 539 16.61 -9.45 -0.85
N ALA A 540 16.44 -10.08 0.31
CA ALA A 540 17.32 -11.13 0.82
C ALA A 540 17.31 -12.36 -0.11
N GLY A 541 18.48 -12.97 -0.28
CA GLY A 541 18.66 -14.19 -1.09
C GLY A 541 18.53 -14.00 -2.60
N ARG A 542 18.21 -12.78 -3.08
CA ARG A 542 18.04 -12.48 -4.51
C ARG A 542 18.90 -11.34 -5.01
N THR A 543 19.33 -10.44 -4.12
CA THR A 543 20.27 -9.37 -4.48
C THR A 543 21.69 -9.93 -4.46
N PRO A 544 22.49 -9.77 -5.55
CA PRO A 544 23.86 -10.28 -5.61
C PRO A 544 24.75 -9.68 -4.53
N THR A 545 25.63 -10.49 -3.94
CA THR A 545 26.57 -10.06 -2.89
C THR A 545 27.44 -8.89 -3.34
N ALA A 546 27.93 -8.93 -4.58
CA ALA A 546 28.74 -7.84 -5.16
C ALA A 546 27.97 -6.50 -5.20
N VAL A 547 26.67 -6.52 -5.47
CA VAL A 547 25.80 -5.32 -5.45
C VAL A 547 25.67 -4.78 -4.05
N VAL A 548 25.45 -5.66 -3.06
CA VAL A 548 25.36 -5.28 -1.63
C VAL A 548 26.64 -4.59 -1.17
N GLU A 549 27.80 -5.19 -1.45
CA GLU A 549 29.09 -4.64 -1.03
C GLU A 549 29.42 -3.33 -1.75
N ALA A 550 29.07 -3.20 -3.03
CA ALA A 550 29.26 -1.94 -3.76
C ALA A 550 28.38 -0.80 -3.18
N LEU A 551 27.14 -1.09 -2.73
CA LEU A 551 26.29 -0.11 -2.07
C LEU A 551 26.84 0.29 -0.70
N LYS A 552 27.34 -0.65 0.10
CA LYS A 552 28.03 -0.37 1.37
C LYS A 552 29.26 0.51 1.15
N ALA A 553 30.04 0.25 0.11
CA ALA A 553 31.21 1.08 -0.25
C ALA A 553 30.80 2.52 -0.61
N LYS A 554 29.62 2.72 -1.19
CA LYS A 554 29.00 4.04 -1.41
C LYS A 554 28.42 4.67 -0.12
N GLY A 555 28.51 4.00 1.02
CA GLY A 555 28.03 4.51 2.32
C GLY A 555 26.56 4.23 2.63
N HIS A 556 25.90 3.35 1.87
CA HIS A 556 24.56 2.93 2.23
C HIS A 556 24.55 2.07 3.50
N GLU A 557 23.65 2.38 4.43
CA GLU A 557 23.16 1.40 5.39
C GLU A 557 22.23 0.45 4.62
N VAL A 558 22.60 -0.84 4.56
CA VAL A 558 21.86 -1.84 3.78
C VAL A 558 21.13 -2.79 4.72
N VAL A 559 19.83 -2.96 4.50
CA VAL A 559 19.00 -3.97 5.15
C VAL A 559 18.55 -5.01 4.13
N LEU A 560 18.92 -6.26 4.38
CA LEU A 560 18.44 -7.42 3.63
C LEU A 560 17.21 -7.98 4.35
N SER A 561 16.07 -8.00 3.68
CA SER A 561 14.82 -8.53 4.22
C SER A 561 14.04 -9.30 3.17
N GLU A 562 13.14 -10.16 3.63
CA GLU A 562 12.14 -10.76 2.76
C GLU A 562 11.19 -9.66 2.27
N GLN A 563 11.25 -9.32 0.98
CA GLN A 563 10.41 -8.30 0.39
C GLN A 563 9.31 -8.93 -0.45
N THR A 564 8.15 -9.11 0.17
CA THR A 564 7.00 -9.77 -0.42
C THR A 564 6.12 -8.79 -1.19
N SER A 565 6.60 -8.24 -2.30
CA SER A 565 5.73 -7.55 -3.24
C SER A 565 4.65 -8.51 -3.75
N GLY A 566 3.60 -7.99 -4.33
CA GLY A 566 2.53 -8.77 -4.95
C GLY A 566 2.09 -8.07 -6.22
N LEU A 567 3.06 -7.66 -7.02
CA LEU A 567 2.87 -6.94 -8.27
C LEU A 567 1.94 -7.71 -9.20
N GLN A 568 0.95 -7.03 -9.73
CA GLN A 568 0.06 -7.52 -10.77
C GLN A 568 0.01 -6.48 -11.87
N GLY A 569 -0.03 -6.92 -13.11
CA GLY A 569 -0.16 -5.98 -14.20
C GLY A 569 -0.53 -6.60 -15.53
N VAL A 570 -0.89 -5.74 -16.46
CA VAL A 570 -1.19 -6.06 -17.85
C VAL A 570 -0.43 -5.07 -18.71
N GLN A 571 0.30 -5.57 -19.71
CA GLN A 571 1.08 -4.76 -20.65
C GLN A 571 0.69 -5.09 -22.08
N ARG A 572 0.55 -4.05 -22.92
CA ARG A 572 0.34 -4.23 -24.37
C ARG A 572 1.59 -4.81 -25.02
N ASN A 573 1.42 -5.72 -25.95
CA ASN A 573 2.48 -6.23 -26.82
C ASN A 573 1.97 -6.42 -28.26
N ALA A 574 2.82 -6.90 -29.15
CA ALA A 574 2.45 -7.11 -30.55
C ALA A 574 1.32 -8.13 -30.76
N GLY A 575 1.11 -9.05 -29.82
CA GLY A 575 0.08 -10.09 -29.88
C GLY A 575 -1.18 -9.77 -29.06
N GLY A 576 -1.30 -8.55 -28.51
CA GLY A 576 -2.41 -8.15 -27.65
C GLY A 576 -1.93 -7.73 -26.25
N TRP A 577 -2.10 -8.59 -25.24
CA TRP A 577 -1.82 -8.27 -23.85
C TRP A 577 -0.96 -9.35 -23.17
N LEU A 578 0.08 -8.93 -22.49
CA LEU A 578 0.85 -9.73 -21.55
C LEU A 578 0.32 -9.49 -20.13
N GLY A 579 -0.28 -10.49 -19.52
CA GLY A 579 -0.60 -10.51 -18.10
C GLY A 579 0.62 -10.91 -17.29
N ALA A 580 0.87 -10.23 -16.16
CA ALA A 580 2.01 -10.49 -15.31
C ALA A 580 1.60 -10.55 -13.83
N ALA A 581 2.25 -11.42 -13.08
CA ALA A 581 2.00 -11.62 -11.66
C ALA A 581 3.29 -11.90 -10.89
N ASP A 582 3.33 -11.45 -9.64
CA ASP A 582 4.50 -11.58 -8.79
C ASP A 582 4.83 -13.04 -8.46
N PRO A 583 6.07 -13.50 -8.73
CA PRO A 583 6.49 -14.86 -8.40
C PRO A 583 6.59 -15.15 -6.90
N ARG A 584 6.54 -14.12 -6.06
CA ARG A 584 6.60 -14.23 -4.59
C ARG A 584 5.25 -14.58 -3.97
N ARG A 585 4.15 -14.46 -4.73
CA ARG A 585 2.77 -14.71 -4.28
C ARG A 585 1.99 -15.58 -5.25
N GLU A 586 0.76 -15.94 -4.84
CA GLU A 586 -0.11 -16.91 -5.53
C GLU A 586 -0.81 -16.34 -6.79
N GLY A 587 -0.74 -15.02 -7.03
CA GLY A 587 -1.41 -14.36 -8.13
C GLY A 587 -1.07 -14.93 -9.50
N ILE A 588 -2.02 -14.84 -10.42
CA ILE A 588 -1.89 -15.21 -11.83
C ILE A 588 -2.51 -14.15 -12.72
N ALA A 589 -2.37 -14.36 -14.03
CA ALA A 589 -3.19 -13.66 -15.03
C ALA A 589 -3.88 -14.66 -15.95
N LYS A 590 -5.02 -14.26 -16.55
CA LYS A 590 -5.78 -15.04 -17.51
C LYS A 590 -6.40 -14.11 -18.54
N GLY A 591 -6.23 -14.43 -19.80
CA GLY A 591 -6.78 -13.72 -20.95
C GLY A 591 -7.26 -14.65 -22.04
N LYS A 592 -7.72 -14.08 -23.16
CA LYS A 592 -8.11 -14.80 -24.36
C LYS A 592 -7.63 -14.04 -25.59
#